data_4cd2b51776b5951b3d9ad55a042827f7
#
_entry.id   4cd2b51776b5951b3d9ad55a042827f7
#
_cell.length_a   1.000
_cell.length_b   1.000
_cell.length_c   1.000
_cell.angle_alpha   90.00
_cell.angle_beta   90.00
_cell.angle_gamma   90.00
#
_symmetry.space_group_name_H-M   'P 1'
#
loop_
_entity.id
_entity.type
_entity.pdbx_description
1 polymer ?
#
loop_
_entity_poly.entity_id
_entity_poly.type
_entity_poly.pdbx_seq_one_letter_code
_entity_poly.pdbx_strand_id
1 'polypeptide(L)'
;HRIGSDKFEHFFGSGFRYFKKHYFKGHSVKRVLRFGIWLERYILGATTTGVFAYADLVANFTGMRFWNHVLQLRDDPYGKDFNYGPYVVCQDDRWVKVKTFNWASYIDDGWDEGINCSRFRTRNMTDKVLRVLEDFSIETGEKVSCPLNSDKLDAVNAKYGQYSHWLIN
;
A
#
# COMPACT_ATOMS: atom_id res chain seq x y z
N HIS A 1 9.11 9.88 -4.72
CA HIS A 1 8.36 8.62 -4.92
C HIS A 1 7.92 8.50 -6.37
N ARG A 2 8.12 7.35 -6.98
CA ARG A 2 7.60 7.01 -8.31
C ARG A 2 6.35 6.15 -8.12
N ILE A 3 5.19 6.77 -8.25
CA ILE A 3 3.91 6.14 -7.89
C ILE A 3 3.07 6.02 -9.16
N GLY A 4 2.65 4.81 -9.48
CA GLY A 4 1.69 4.54 -10.53
C GLY A 4 0.30 5.08 -10.19
N SER A 5 -0.46 5.50 -11.18
CA SER A 5 -1.83 6.01 -10.99
C SER A 5 -2.79 4.95 -10.44
N ASP A 6 -2.53 3.67 -10.71
CA ASP A 6 -3.25 2.51 -10.20
C ASP A 6 -3.25 2.44 -8.66
N LYS A 7 -2.19 2.95 -8.00
CA LYS A 7 -2.11 3.00 -6.55
C LYS A 7 -3.23 3.82 -5.91
N PHE A 8 -3.74 4.85 -6.62
CA PHE A 8 -4.90 5.61 -6.13
C PHE A 8 -6.19 4.80 -6.22
N GLU A 9 -6.35 3.95 -7.25
CA GLU A 9 -7.47 3.00 -7.31
C GLU A 9 -7.40 2.01 -6.14
N HIS A 10 -6.22 1.48 -5.86
CA HIS A 10 -6.00 0.62 -4.69
C HIS A 10 -6.31 1.35 -3.39
N PHE A 11 -5.82 2.56 -3.21
CA PHE A 11 -6.04 3.36 -2.01
C PHE A 11 -7.52 3.65 -1.76
N PHE A 12 -8.22 4.18 -2.74
CA PHE A 12 -9.62 4.54 -2.58
C PHE A 12 -10.55 3.33 -2.66
N GLY A 13 -10.41 2.49 -3.65
CA GLY A 13 -11.33 1.38 -3.93
C GLY A 13 -11.07 0.15 -3.04
N SER A 14 -9.90 -0.42 -3.12
CA SER A 14 -9.55 -1.60 -2.31
C SER A 14 -9.35 -1.24 -0.85
N GLY A 15 -8.82 -0.06 -0.54
CA GLY A 15 -8.72 0.49 0.81
C GLY A 15 -10.09 0.60 1.47
N PHE A 16 -11.12 1.03 0.73
CA PHE A 16 -12.49 1.04 1.24
C PHE A 16 -13.04 -0.36 1.52
N ARG A 17 -12.69 -1.36 0.69
CA ARG A 17 -13.04 -2.77 0.97
C ARG A 17 -12.39 -3.27 2.26
N TYR A 18 -11.11 -2.93 2.49
CA TYR A 18 -10.39 -3.25 3.71
C TYR A 18 -11.03 -2.58 4.92
N PHE A 19 -11.35 -1.29 4.80
CA PHE A 19 -12.06 -0.51 5.82
C PHE A 19 -13.37 -1.18 6.22
N LYS A 20 -14.23 -1.52 5.27
CA LYS A 20 -15.48 -2.24 5.57
C LYS A 20 -15.25 -3.56 6.28
N LYS A 21 -14.24 -4.34 5.87
CA LYS A 21 -13.93 -5.62 6.51
C LYS A 21 -13.44 -5.44 7.95
N HIS A 22 -12.57 -4.48 8.18
CA HIS A 22 -11.99 -4.25 9.50
C HIS A 22 -12.98 -3.57 10.44
N TYR A 23 -13.47 -2.39 10.06
CA TYR A 23 -14.22 -1.52 10.97
C TYR A 23 -15.69 -1.86 11.08
N PHE A 24 -16.34 -2.33 10.02
CA PHE A 24 -17.77 -2.70 10.08
C PHE A 24 -17.99 -4.19 10.37
N LYS A 25 -17.17 -5.07 9.78
CA LYS A 25 -17.33 -6.52 9.99
C LYS A 25 -16.51 -7.07 11.16
N GLY A 26 -15.70 -6.25 11.82
CA GLY A 26 -14.90 -6.62 12.99
C GLY A 26 -13.77 -7.61 12.71
N HIS A 27 -13.34 -7.77 11.45
CA HIS A 27 -12.20 -8.63 11.14
C HIS A 27 -10.90 -8.01 11.67
N SER A 28 -9.99 -8.83 12.19
CA SER A 28 -8.66 -8.35 12.55
C SER A 28 -7.90 -7.82 11.32
N VAL A 29 -7.00 -6.85 11.53
CA VAL A 29 -6.13 -6.33 10.47
C VAL A 29 -5.40 -7.45 9.75
N LYS A 30 -4.83 -8.42 10.49
CA LYS A 30 -4.19 -9.62 9.95
C LYS A 30 -5.09 -10.37 8.95
N ARG A 31 -6.38 -10.55 9.29
CA ARG A 31 -7.34 -11.24 8.40
C ARG A 31 -7.61 -10.43 7.14
N VAL A 32 -7.68 -9.10 7.26
CA VAL A 32 -7.89 -8.21 6.11
C VAL A 32 -6.67 -8.21 5.18
N LEU A 33 -5.46 -8.15 5.72
CA LEU A 33 -4.22 -8.23 4.93
C LEU A 33 -4.08 -9.58 4.21
N ARG A 34 -4.37 -10.69 4.89
CA ARG A 34 -4.37 -12.03 4.26
C ARG A 34 -5.39 -12.12 3.13
N PHE A 35 -6.56 -11.51 3.27
CA PHE A 35 -7.54 -11.41 2.19
C PHE A 35 -6.97 -10.62 1.00
N GLY A 36 -6.28 -9.51 1.24
CA GLY A 36 -5.65 -8.72 0.19
C GLY A 36 -4.57 -9.49 -0.56
N ILE A 37 -3.71 -10.21 0.16
CA ILE A 37 -2.70 -11.09 -0.44
C ILE A 37 -3.35 -12.16 -1.31
N TRP A 38 -4.45 -12.76 -0.83
CA TRP A 38 -5.18 -13.75 -1.62
C TRP A 38 -5.76 -13.13 -2.90
N LEU A 39 -6.36 -11.93 -2.79
CA LEU A 39 -6.94 -11.21 -3.92
C LEU A 39 -5.87 -10.85 -4.97
N GLU A 40 -4.73 -10.32 -4.51
CA GLU A 40 -3.59 -9.96 -5.36
C GLU A 40 -2.96 -11.19 -6.02
N ARG A 41 -2.86 -12.30 -5.29
CA ARG A 41 -2.26 -13.52 -5.81
C ARG A 41 -3.15 -14.22 -6.85
N TYR A 42 -4.46 -14.27 -6.63
CA TYR A 42 -5.35 -15.17 -7.38
C TYR A 42 -6.36 -14.45 -8.30
N ILE A 43 -6.61 -13.16 -8.12
CA ILE A 43 -7.64 -12.46 -8.88
C ILE A 43 -7.11 -11.25 -9.65
N LEU A 44 -6.40 -10.32 -8.99
CA LEU A 44 -6.03 -9.04 -9.59
C LEU A 44 -4.60 -9.01 -10.14
N GLY A 45 -3.64 -9.64 -9.46
CA GLY A 45 -2.23 -9.52 -9.77
C GLY A 45 -1.66 -10.76 -10.48
N ALA A 46 -1.09 -11.68 -9.71
CA ALA A 46 -0.26 -12.77 -10.25
C ALA A 46 -0.95 -13.68 -11.28
N THR A 47 -2.28 -13.86 -11.23
CA THR A 47 -3.03 -14.68 -12.20
C THR A 47 -3.38 -13.94 -13.48
N THR A 48 -3.67 -12.66 -13.41
CA THR A 48 -4.11 -11.84 -14.55
C THR A 48 -2.91 -11.20 -15.26
N THR A 49 -2.05 -10.51 -14.51
CA THR A 49 -0.90 -9.79 -15.06
C THR A 49 0.42 -10.55 -14.93
N GLY A 50 0.48 -11.57 -14.08
CA GLY A 50 1.71 -12.27 -13.74
C GLY A 50 2.57 -11.55 -12.69
N VAL A 51 2.09 -10.45 -12.14
CA VAL A 51 2.80 -9.61 -11.14
C VAL A 51 2.05 -9.63 -9.83
N PHE A 52 2.77 -9.82 -8.73
CA PHE A 52 2.28 -9.64 -7.37
C PHE A 52 2.93 -8.36 -6.81
N ALA A 53 2.12 -7.30 -6.70
CA ALA A 53 2.60 -5.98 -6.31
C ALA A 53 2.40 -5.73 -4.81
N TYR A 54 3.49 -5.68 -4.06
CA TYR A 54 3.44 -5.32 -2.64
C TYR A 54 3.02 -3.86 -2.43
N ALA A 55 3.40 -2.97 -3.34
CA ALA A 55 2.98 -1.57 -3.32
C ALA A 55 1.44 -1.41 -3.35
N ASP A 56 0.72 -2.30 -4.04
CA ASP A 56 -0.75 -2.34 -4.05
C ASP A 56 -1.31 -2.69 -2.67
N LEU A 57 -0.67 -3.64 -1.99
CA LEU A 57 -1.08 -4.01 -0.62
C LEU A 57 -0.85 -2.87 0.37
N VAL A 58 0.25 -2.12 0.21
CA VAL A 58 0.52 -0.91 0.99
C VAL A 58 -0.53 0.16 0.73
N ALA A 59 -0.86 0.43 -0.54
CA ALA A 59 -1.89 1.39 -0.91
C ALA A 59 -3.27 0.99 -0.34
N ASN A 60 -3.63 -0.30 -0.42
CA ASN A 60 -4.87 -0.83 0.17
C ASN A 60 -4.90 -0.61 1.70
N PHE A 61 -3.80 -0.88 2.38
CA PHE A 61 -3.72 -0.75 3.84
C PHE A 61 -3.78 0.71 4.29
N THR A 62 -3.02 1.60 3.67
CA THR A 62 -3.06 3.03 3.99
C THR A 62 -4.40 3.66 3.61
N GLY A 63 -5.04 3.19 2.54
CA GLY A 63 -6.41 3.54 2.17
C GLY A 63 -7.45 3.11 3.23
N MET A 64 -7.28 1.93 3.83
CA MET A 64 -8.11 1.49 4.95
C MET A 64 -8.04 2.49 6.13
N ARG A 65 -6.84 2.93 6.48
CA ARG A 65 -6.60 3.92 7.52
C ARG A 65 -7.23 5.27 7.17
N PHE A 66 -7.04 5.75 5.92
CA PHE A 66 -7.65 6.97 5.43
C PHE A 66 -9.17 6.95 5.59
N TRP A 67 -9.85 5.91 5.16
CA TRP A 67 -11.31 5.79 5.28
C TRP A 67 -11.79 5.78 6.73
N ASN A 68 -11.03 5.20 7.66
CA ASN A 68 -11.31 5.35 9.09
C ASN A 68 -11.16 6.80 9.55
N HIS A 69 -10.09 7.47 9.13
CA HIS A 69 -9.82 8.85 9.53
C HIS A 69 -10.81 9.86 8.94
N VAL A 70 -11.52 9.52 7.85
CA VAL A 70 -12.58 10.41 7.32
C VAL A 70 -13.60 10.75 8.41
N LEU A 71 -14.07 9.76 9.16
CA LEU A 71 -15.03 9.93 10.27
C LEU A 71 -14.41 9.63 11.64
N GLN A 72 -13.21 9.10 11.70
CA GLN A 72 -12.52 8.62 12.90
C GLN A 72 -13.41 7.71 13.76
N LEU A 73 -13.94 6.66 13.15
CA LEU A 73 -14.89 5.75 13.79
C LEU A 73 -14.25 4.94 14.93
N ARG A 74 -12.98 4.61 14.82
CA ARG A 74 -12.19 3.84 15.79
C ARG A 74 -10.74 4.28 15.75
N ASP A 75 -9.96 3.79 16.72
CA ASP A 75 -8.52 4.01 16.73
C ASP A 75 -7.84 3.40 15.49
N ASP A 76 -6.76 4.06 15.05
CA ASP A 76 -5.91 3.57 13.97
C ASP A 76 -5.26 2.23 14.37
N PRO A 77 -4.99 1.31 13.44
CA PRO A 77 -4.28 0.06 13.72
C PRO A 77 -2.92 0.20 14.40
N TYR A 78 -2.30 1.36 14.29
CA TYR A 78 -1.05 1.70 15.00
C TYR A 78 -1.27 2.35 16.37
N GLY A 79 -2.53 2.59 16.77
CA GLY A 79 -2.88 3.24 18.02
C GLY A 79 -3.31 4.70 17.88
N LYS A 80 -3.71 5.30 19.01
CA LYS A 80 -4.33 6.63 19.05
C LYS A 80 -3.47 7.75 18.51
N ASP A 81 -2.16 7.65 18.65
CA ASP A 81 -1.21 8.68 18.19
C ASP A 81 -1.21 8.81 16.65
N PHE A 82 -1.76 7.82 15.96
CA PHE A 82 -1.92 7.78 14.51
C PHE A 82 -3.34 8.14 14.05
N ASN A 83 -4.19 8.61 14.93
CA ASN A 83 -5.52 9.12 14.62
C ASN A 83 -5.42 10.50 13.98
N TYR A 84 -5.43 10.56 12.65
CA TYR A 84 -5.30 11.83 11.91
C TYR A 84 -6.64 12.55 11.69
N GLY A 85 -7.76 11.86 11.86
CA GLY A 85 -9.12 12.38 11.70
C GLY A 85 -9.73 13.00 12.97
N PRO A 86 -11.05 13.24 12.98
CA PRO A 86 -11.88 13.17 11.78
C PRO A 86 -11.58 14.29 10.79
N TYR A 87 -11.80 14.01 9.49
CA TYR A 87 -11.76 15.06 8.44
C TYR A 87 -13.13 15.67 8.19
N VAL A 88 -14.19 14.89 8.44
CA VAL A 88 -15.57 15.28 8.24
C VAL A 88 -16.38 14.86 9.47
N VAL A 89 -17.30 15.71 9.89
CA VAL A 89 -18.27 15.45 10.96
C VAL A 89 -19.69 15.73 10.47
N CYS A 90 -20.70 15.09 11.08
CA CYS A 90 -22.08 15.45 10.90
C CYS A 90 -22.45 16.51 11.96
N GLN A 91 -22.86 17.68 11.52
CA GLN A 91 -23.30 18.77 12.36
C GLN A 91 -24.60 19.35 11.77
N ASP A 92 -25.66 19.41 12.56
CA ASP A 92 -26.98 19.89 12.14
C ASP A 92 -27.47 19.21 10.83
N ASP A 93 -27.40 17.88 10.79
CA ASP A 93 -27.75 17.02 9.65
C ASP A 93 -26.97 17.31 8.34
N ARG A 94 -25.82 17.96 8.45
CA ARG A 94 -24.96 18.27 7.31
C ARG A 94 -23.54 17.75 7.52
N TRP A 95 -22.92 17.32 6.44
CA TRP A 95 -21.51 16.96 6.46
C TRP A 95 -20.65 18.23 6.40
N VAL A 96 -19.86 18.44 7.43
CA VAL A 96 -18.97 19.59 7.56
C VAL A 96 -17.52 19.11 7.56
N LYS A 97 -16.73 19.67 6.66
CA LYS A 97 -15.26 19.45 6.66
C LYS A 97 -14.64 20.21 7.84
N VAL A 98 -13.98 19.50 8.73
CA VAL A 98 -13.34 20.08 9.93
C VAL A 98 -11.82 20.09 9.85
N LYS A 99 -11.25 19.28 8.95
CA LYS A 99 -9.80 19.19 8.79
C LYS A 99 -9.43 18.89 7.33
N THR A 100 -8.32 19.41 6.88
CA THR A 100 -7.71 19.02 5.59
C THR A 100 -6.75 17.86 5.83
N PHE A 101 -6.86 16.79 5.03
CA PHE A 101 -5.91 15.68 5.11
C PHE A 101 -4.60 16.01 4.39
N ASN A 102 -3.52 15.42 4.87
CA ASN A 102 -2.21 15.51 4.25
C ASN A 102 -1.87 14.19 3.56
N TRP A 103 -1.56 14.22 2.28
CA TRP A 103 -1.13 13.06 1.52
C TRP A 103 0.11 12.39 2.10
N ALA A 104 1.06 13.14 2.60
CA ALA A 104 2.28 12.62 3.22
C ALA A 104 2.02 11.74 4.46
N SER A 105 0.81 11.81 5.04
CA SER A 105 0.40 10.91 6.12
C SER A 105 0.07 9.49 5.64
N TYR A 106 -0.12 9.29 4.34
CA TYR A 106 -0.57 8.03 3.75
C TYR A 106 0.35 7.49 2.67
N ILE A 107 0.95 8.38 1.87
CA ILE A 107 1.84 8.00 0.77
C ILE A 107 3.28 8.00 1.26
N ASP A 108 3.99 6.92 1.01
CA ASP A 108 5.41 6.75 1.34
C ASP A 108 6.14 5.89 0.30
N ASP A 109 7.41 5.58 0.55
CA ASP A 109 8.23 4.76 -0.32
C ASP A 109 7.72 3.30 -0.44
N GLY A 110 6.81 2.84 0.42
CA GLY A 110 6.15 1.54 0.28
C GLY A 110 5.19 1.45 -0.91
N TRP A 111 4.75 2.60 -1.46
CA TRP A 111 3.97 2.68 -2.69
C TRP A 111 4.82 2.64 -3.95
N ASP A 112 6.13 2.84 -3.82
CA ASP A 112 7.08 2.86 -4.93
C ASP A 112 7.54 1.43 -5.25
N GLU A 113 7.16 0.89 -6.41
CA GLU A 113 7.55 -0.46 -6.82
C GLU A 113 9.06 -0.60 -7.07
N GLY A 114 9.77 0.51 -7.23
CA GLY A 114 11.22 0.51 -7.28
C GLY A 114 11.88 0.34 -5.90
N ILE A 115 11.15 0.55 -4.82
CA ILE A 115 11.60 0.31 -3.44
C ILE A 115 10.96 -0.98 -2.90
N ASN A 116 9.63 -1.07 -2.95
CA ASN A 116 8.86 -2.24 -2.52
C ASN A 116 8.62 -3.17 -3.71
N CYS A 117 9.61 -3.98 -4.01
CA CYS A 117 9.70 -4.77 -5.24
C CYS A 117 8.54 -5.74 -5.42
N SER A 118 8.00 -5.77 -6.62
CA SER A 118 7.02 -6.76 -7.03
C SER A 118 7.62 -8.15 -7.22
N ARG A 119 6.82 -9.20 -7.06
CA ARG A 119 7.19 -10.58 -7.41
C ARG A 119 6.54 -11.00 -8.72
N PHE A 120 7.27 -11.75 -9.52
CA PHE A 120 6.80 -12.24 -10.80
C PHE A 120 6.39 -13.71 -10.70
N ARG A 121 5.29 -14.07 -11.38
CA ARG A 121 4.72 -15.41 -11.34
C ARG A 121 5.66 -16.50 -11.86
N THR A 122 6.43 -16.19 -12.90
CA THR A 122 7.31 -17.16 -13.54
C THR A 122 8.75 -16.68 -13.54
N ARG A 123 9.70 -17.65 -13.48
CA ARG A 123 11.12 -17.35 -13.59
C ARG A 123 11.45 -16.59 -14.89
N ASN A 124 10.82 -16.96 -16.01
CA ASN A 124 11.02 -16.27 -17.28
C ASN A 124 10.65 -14.78 -17.24
N MET A 125 9.58 -14.41 -16.50
CA MET A 125 9.22 -12.99 -16.30
C MET A 125 10.27 -12.29 -15.44
N THR A 126 10.70 -12.93 -14.36
CA THR A 126 11.78 -12.41 -13.50
C THR A 126 13.05 -12.17 -14.32
N ASP A 127 13.47 -13.16 -15.11
CA ASP A 127 14.68 -13.08 -15.92
C ASP A 127 14.59 -11.98 -17.01
N LYS A 128 13.39 -11.74 -17.56
CA LYS A 128 13.18 -10.63 -18.50
C LYS A 128 13.33 -9.27 -17.82
N VAL A 129 12.73 -9.11 -16.64
CA VAL A 129 12.85 -7.86 -15.88
C VAL A 129 14.28 -7.60 -15.46
N LEU A 130 14.99 -8.62 -14.97
CA LEU A 130 16.39 -8.49 -14.57
C LEU A 130 17.28 -8.07 -15.76
N ARG A 131 17.06 -8.63 -16.96
CA ARG A 131 17.76 -8.20 -18.16
C ARG A 131 17.49 -6.74 -18.52
N VAL A 132 16.23 -6.29 -18.47
CA VAL A 132 15.90 -4.88 -18.73
C VAL A 132 16.58 -3.96 -17.70
N LEU A 133 16.66 -4.36 -16.43
CA LEU A 133 17.37 -3.58 -15.41
C LEU A 133 18.88 -3.56 -15.64
N GLU A 134 19.45 -4.68 -16.11
CA GLU A 134 20.86 -4.77 -16.48
C GLU A 134 21.18 -3.89 -17.70
N ASP A 135 20.38 -3.99 -18.78
CA ASP A 135 20.53 -3.17 -19.97
C ASP A 135 20.45 -1.68 -19.61
N PHE A 136 19.48 -1.30 -18.79
CA PHE A 136 19.33 0.07 -18.30
C PHE A 136 20.51 0.52 -17.43
N SER A 137 21.07 -0.38 -16.61
CA SER A 137 22.26 -0.10 -15.81
C SER A 137 23.49 0.16 -16.69
N ILE A 138 23.63 -0.58 -17.79
CA ILE A 138 24.70 -0.38 -18.78
C ILE A 138 24.53 0.96 -19.50
N GLU A 139 23.31 1.26 -19.95
CA GLU A 139 22.98 2.49 -20.69
C GLU A 139 23.19 3.76 -19.85
N THR A 140 22.82 3.72 -18.58
CA THR A 140 22.92 4.88 -17.67
C THR A 140 24.26 4.99 -16.94
N GLY A 141 25.04 3.92 -16.90
CA GLY A 141 26.27 3.83 -16.08
C GLY A 141 26.00 3.71 -14.58
N GLU A 142 24.73 3.57 -14.17
CA GLU A 142 24.32 3.43 -12.77
C GLU A 142 23.80 2.02 -12.51
N LYS A 143 24.17 1.44 -11.36
CA LYS A 143 23.62 0.13 -10.97
C LYS A 143 22.14 0.29 -10.62
N VAL A 144 21.27 -0.27 -11.47
CA VAL A 144 19.84 -0.31 -11.24
C VAL A 144 19.44 -1.71 -10.77
N SER A 145 18.86 -1.79 -9.59
CA SER A 145 18.39 -3.05 -8.99
C SER A 145 17.10 -2.80 -8.21
N CYS A 146 16.35 -3.83 -7.92
CA CYS A 146 15.23 -3.70 -6.99
C CYS A 146 15.58 -4.41 -5.67
N PRO A 147 15.56 -3.70 -4.52
CA PRO A 147 15.17 -2.28 -4.37
C PRO A 147 16.21 -1.30 -4.94
N LEU A 148 15.73 -0.17 -5.45
CA LEU A 148 16.59 0.95 -5.89
C LEU A 148 17.37 1.59 -4.73
N ASN A 149 16.87 1.46 -3.50
CA ASN A 149 17.47 2.00 -2.29
C ASN A 149 17.09 1.13 -1.08
N SER A 150 18.07 0.43 -0.52
CA SER A 150 17.87 -0.47 0.63
C SER A 150 17.51 0.29 1.91
N ASP A 151 18.11 1.46 2.15
CA ASP A 151 17.85 2.24 3.38
C ASP A 151 16.39 2.72 3.42
N LYS A 152 15.84 3.07 2.25
CA LYS A 152 14.42 3.39 2.13
C LYS A 152 13.54 2.19 2.39
N LEU A 153 13.90 1.02 1.89
CA LEU A 153 13.17 -0.23 2.17
C LEU A 153 13.19 -0.55 3.66
N ASP A 154 14.34 -0.39 4.32
CA ASP A 154 14.47 -0.62 5.76
C ASP A 154 13.63 0.38 6.57
N ALA A 155 13.61 1.66 6.17
CA ALA A 155 12.75 2.67 6.77
C ALA A 155 11.27 2.35 6.63
N VAL A 156 10.85 1.86 5.47
CA VAL A 156 9.48 1.41 5.21
C VAL A 156 9.15 0.17 6.07
N ASN A 157 10.04 -0.81 6.15
CA ASN A 157 9.88 -1.97 7.02
C ASN A 157 9.68 -1.57 8.49
N ALA A 158 10.52 -0.67 8.98
CA ALA A 158 10.41 -0.15 10.34
C ALA A 158 9.08 0.58 10.58
N LYS A 159 8.65 1.40 9.61
CA LYS A 159 7.37 2.13 9.67
C LYS A 159 6.17 1.20 9.76
N TYR A 160 6.13 0.14 8.95
CA TYR A 160 5.02 -0.81 8.95
C TYR A 160 5.08 -1.83 10.09
N GLY A 161 6.23 -2.01 10.73
CA GLY A 161 6.41 -2.78 11.96
C GLY A 161 5.79 -4.17 11.89
N GLN A 162 4.86 -4.46 12.81
CA GLN A 162 4.19 -5.77 12.87
C GLN A 162 3.42 -6.16 11.59
N TYR A 163 3.15 -5.24 10.68
CA TYR A 163 2.45 -5.50 9.42
C TYR A 163 3.40 -5.63 8.21
N SER A 164 4.69 -5.29 8.38
CA SER A 164 5.65 -5.24 7.27
C SER A 164 5.73 -6.55 6.50
N HIS A 165 5.77 -7.69 7.18
CA HIS A 165 5.88 -9.01 6.55
C HIS A 165 4.70 -9.39 5.62
N TRP A 166 3.59 -8.64 5.63
CA TRP A 166 2.50 -8.78 4.66
C TRP A 166 2.56 -7.73 3.55
N LEU A 167 3.18 -6.59 3.81
CA LEU A 167 3.10 -5.39 2.99
C LEU A 167 4.39 -5.12 2.21
N ILE A 168 5.52 -5.62 2.70
CA ILE A 168 6.85 -5.32 2.16
C ILE A 168 7.49 -6.63 1.69
N ASN A 169 8.21 -6.54 0.54
CA ASN A 169 8.91 -7.69 -0.05
C ASN A 169 10.30 -7.88 0.54
#